data_b45c829a4281a8fb998cc282d3c0c3f5
#
_entry.id   b45c829a4281a8fb998cc282d3c0c3f5
#
_cell.length_a   1.000
_cell.length_b   1.000
_cell.length_c   1.000
_cell.angle_alpha   90.00
_cell.angle_beta   90.00
_cell.angle_gamma   90.00
#
_symmetry.space_group_name_H-M   'P 1'
#
loop_
_entity.id
_entity.type
_entity.pdbx_description
1 polymer ?
#
loop_
_entity_poly.entity_id
_entity_poly.type
_entity_poly.pdbx_seq_one_letter_code
_entity_poly.pdbx_strand_id
1 'polypeptide(L)'
;MPISCDRLSTQRSSATLRKVYGSAFYLIAAYAPHDVRRDNLAYRIAHSNNETQKGKYFPQAEHLILRDQEELGLSHGQNLRDTYHRADVFVDSTTDDTLAQSVGRFIELIFGNSLRTPSRSEYAMFHARAAALRSAELGRQVGAAIVRTNGDIVAVGTNEVPRFGGGLYWCDDKPDMREFVQGRDSNDEHKRNLIADTLTRLKRAGWLQPEKGSLEGTELVNAAIAGESPMLSRQSLIRNVIEYGRAVHAEMAAIVDAARRGVSISECTMYVTAFPCHLCARHIVAAGIRRVVYIEPYPKSLAAELYLDSIKVEGGSKCDDQVVFEPFVGVAPRQYMQLFEESKRKDDEGNAILFDAAKANLRYRASERLYLEEEDFLLKTLSSALIEKTLPSGGKDA
;
A
#
# COMPACT_ATOMS: atom_id res chain seq x y z
N MET A 1 18.39 -21.42 -12.46
CA MET A 1 17.90 -20.39 -13.42
C MET A 1 16.87 -19.54 -12.70
N PRO A 2 16.91 -18.22 -12.76
CA PRO A 2 15.84 -17.40 -12.21
C PRO A 2 14.57 -17.64 -13.03
N ILE A 3 13.48 -18.02 -12.35
CA ILE A 3 12.16 -18.13 -12.98
C ILE A 3 11.57 -16.73 -12.99
N SER A 4 11.46 -16.13 -14.17
CA SER A 4 10.74 -14.87 -14.36
C SER A 4 9.26 -15.19 -14.53
N CYS A 5 8.43 -14.66 -13.66
CA CYS A 5 6.97 -14.78 -13.73
C CYS A 5 6.41 -13.41 -14.11
N ASP A 6 6.02 -13.22 -15.36
CA ASP A 6 5.73 -11.91 -15.93
C ASP A 6 4.50 -11.18 -15.35
N ARG A 7 3.62 -11.84 -14.62
CA ARG A 7 2.45 -11.22 -13.98
C ARG A 7 2.02 -11.93 -12.71
N LEU A 8 2.32 -11.34 -11.57
CA LEU A 8 1.71 -11.71 -10.28
C LEU A 8 0.65 -10.67 -9.93
N SER A 9 -0.54 -10.85 -10.45
CA SER A 9 -1.64 -9.90 -10.31
C SER A 9 -2.49 -10.12 -9.06
N THR A 10 -2.23 -11.18 -8.27
CA THR A 10 -3.02 -11.48 -7.08
C THR A 10 -2.18 -11.61 -5.81
N GLN A 11 -2.74 -11.15 -4.71
CA GLN A 11 -2.17 -11.26 -3.38
C GLN A 11 -1.86 -12.73 -2.99
N ARG A 12 -2.72 -13.67 -3.42
CA ARG A 12 -2.55 -15.09 -3.13
C ARG A 12 -1.35 -15.68 -3.86
N SER A 13 -1.16 -15.34 -5.13
CA SER A 13 -0.03 -15.83 -5.92
C SER A 13 1.32 -15.39 -5.34
N SER A 14 1.46 -14.11 -4.98
CA SER A 14 2.68 -13.59 -4.37
C SER A 14 2.94 -14.21 -2.99
N ALA A 15 1.89 -14.44 -2.17
CA ALA A 15 2.01 -15.09 -0.88
C ALA A 15 2.42 -16.56 -1.01
N THR A 16 1.91 -17.29 -2.00
CA THR A 16 2.27 -18.68 -2.27
C THR A 16 3.73 -18.79 -2.71
N LEU A 17 4.16 -17.97 -3.67
CA LEU A 17 5.56 -17.97 -4.12
C LEU A 17 6.52 -17.61 -2.98
N ARG A 18 6.14 -16.68 -2.11
CA ARG A 18 6.94 -16.32 -0.94
C ARG A 18 7.03 -17.45 0.08
N LYS A 19 6.00 -18.29 0.22
CA LYS A 19 6.07 -19.51 1.05
C LYS A 19 7.00 -20.55 0.45
N VAL A 20 6.94 -20.76 -0.87
CA VAL A 20 7.75 -21.77 -1.58
C VAL A 20 9.23 -21.37 -1.61
N TYR A 21 9.53 -20.15 -2.04
CA TYR A 21 10.91 -19.72 -2.31
C TYR A 21 11.54 -18.91 -1.18
N GLY A 22 10.77 -18.56 -0.13
CA GLY A 22 11.27 -17.87 1.06
C GLY A 22 12.02 -16.57 0.72
N SER A 23 13.25 -16.46 1.21
CA SER A 23 14.11 -15.29 0.98
C SER A 23 14.68 -15.18 -0.44
N ALA A 24 14.54 -16.21 -1.27
CA ALA A 24 14.95 -16.17 -2.68
C ALA A 24 13.88 -15.59 -3.61
N PHE A 25 12.67 -15.33 -3.10
CA PHE A 25 11.61 -14.69 -3.87
C PHE A 25 11.62 -13.18 -3.67
N TYR A 26 11.73 -12.44 -4.76
CA TYR A 26 11.64 -10.98 -4.77
C TYR A 26 10.53 -10.53 -5.70
N LEU A 27 9.61 -9.73 -5.16
CA LEU A 27 8.53 -9.10 -5.91
C LEU A 27 8.95 -7.68 -6.30
N ILE A 28 9.03 -7.41 -7.59
CA ILE A 28 9.36 -6.10 -8.15
C ILE A 28 8.06 -5.41 -8.57
N ALA A 29 7.80 -4.21 -8.05
CA ALA A 29 6.72 -3.35 -8.50
C ALA A 29 7.27 -2.26 -9.42
N ALA A 30 6.80 -2.21 -10.65
CA ALA A 30 7.17 -1.18 -11.62
C ALA A 30 6.14 -0.05 -11.58
N TYR A 31 6.63 1.18 -11.47
CA TYR A 31 5.83 2.39 -11.52
C TYR A 31 6.16 3.21 -12.76
N ALA A 32 5.13 3.71 -13.42
CA ALA A 32 5.21 4.81 -14.37
C ALA A 32 3.97 5.70 -14.21
N PRO A 33 4.07 7.02 -14.45
CA PRO A 33 2.93 7.93 -14.45
C PRO A 33 1.80 7.44 -15.35
N HIS A 34 0.56 7.74 -14.98
CA HIS A 34 -0.62 7.27 -15.69
C HIS A 34 -0.56 7.58 -17.20
N ASP A 35 -0.19 8.82 -17.56
CA ASP A 35 -0.11 9.24 -18.95
C ASP A 35 0.95 8.44 -19.72
N VAL A 36 2.09 8.16 -19.12
CA VAL A 36 3.17 7.34 -19.71
C VAL A 36 2.67 5.91 -19.94
N ARG A 37 1.97 5.33 -18.97
CA ARG A 37 1.38 3.99 -19.11
C ARG A 37 0.36 3.91 -20.24
N ARG A 38 -0.56 4.89 -20.30
CA ARG A 38 -1.58 5.00 -21.33
C ARG A 38 -0.95 5.13 -22.72
N ASP A 39 0.02 6.02 -22.85
CA ASP A 39 0.72 6.30 -24.09
C ASP A 39 1.49 5.08 -24.60
N ASN A 40 2.24 4.40 -23.72
CA ASN A 40 2.98 3.19 -24.07
C ASN A 40 2.05 2.04 -24.46
N LEU A 41 0.94 1.87 -23.76
CA LEU A 41 -0.03 0.82 -24.06
C LEU A 41 -0.76 1.11 -25.37
N ALA A 42 -1.19 2.35 -25.60
CA ALA A 42 -1.81 2.77 -26.86
C ALA A 42 -0.85 2.60 -28.05
N TYR A 43 0.44 2.92 -27.88
CA TYR A 43 1.47 2.68 -28.89
C TYR A 43 1.60 1.19 -29.22
N ARG A 44 1.66 0.31 -28.21
CA ARG A 44 1.74 -1.14 -28.42
C ARG A 44 0.51 -1.68 -29.15
N ILE A 45 -0.70 -1.20 -28.80
CA ILE A 45 -1.94 -1.58 -29.45
C ILE A 45 -1.94 -1.11 -30.91
N ALA A 46 -1.57 0.14 -31.19
CA ALA A 46 -1.47 0.67 -32.54
C ALA A 46 -0.50 -0.16 -33.41
N HIS A 47 0.68 -0.42 -32.86
CA HIS A 47 1.71 -1.22 -33.58
C HIS A 47 1.23 -2.67 -33.85
N SER A 48 0.52 -3.31 -32.91
CA SER A 48 -0.04 -4.65 -33.10
C SER A 48 -1.13 -4.68 -34.22
N ASN A 49 -1.77 -3.53 -34.48
CA ASN A 49 -2.74 -3.36 -35.57
C ASN A 49 -2.14 -2.77 -36.83
N ASN A 50 -0.80 -2.70 -36.95
CA ASN A 50 -0.08 -2.07 -38.04
C ASN A 50 -0.48 -0.60 -38.27
N GLU A 51 -0.85 0.13 -37.23
CA GLU A 51 -1.21 1.54 -37.30
C GLU A 51 -0.16 2.40 -36.56
N THR A 52 0.02 3.64 -37.04
CA THR A 52 0.96 4.60 -36.45
C THR A 52 0.29 5.61 -35.51
N GLN A 53 -1.02 5.79 -35.62
CA GLN A 53 -1.77 6.77 -34.83
C GLN A 53 -2.20 6.20 -33.48
N LYS A 54 -1.34 6.30 -32.47
CA LYS A 54 -1.61 5.80 -31.09
C LYS A 54 -2.84 6.44 -30.43
N GLY A 55 -3.17 7.71 -30.76
CA GLY A 55 -4.29 8.45 -30.12
C GLY A 55 -5.66 7.78 -30.28
N LYS A 56 -5.87 7.05 -31.38
CA LYS A 56 -7.09 6.26 -31.63
C LYS A 56 -7.32 5.18 -30.55
N TYR A 57 -6.25 4.70 -29.91
CA TYR A 57 -6.27 3.59 -28.95
C TYR A 57 -6.23 4.03 -27.48
N PHE A 58 -6.27 5.34 -27.19
CA PHE A 58 -6.33 5.82 -25.80
C PHE A 58 -7.50 5.25 -25.00
N PRO A 59 -8.75 5.20 -25.51
CA PRO A 59 -9.86 4.60 -24.75
C PRO A 59 -9.66 3.12 -24.44
N GLN A 60 -9.08 2.37 -25.39
CA GLN A 60 -8.79 0.94 -25.20
C GLN A 60 -7.65 0.73 -24.18
N ALA A 61 -6.61 1.55 -24.25
CA ALA A 61 -5.51 1.55 -23.27
C ALA A 61 -6.03 1.86 -21.88
N GLU A 62 -6.88 2.87 -21.73
CA GLU A 62 -7.51 3.25 -20.47
C GLU A 62 -8.34 2.11 -19.86
N HIS A 63 -9.19 1.47 -20.68
CA HIS A 63 -9.97 0.31 -20.26
C HIS A 63 -9.09 -0.84 -19.75
N LEU A 64 -7.96 -1.11 -20.41
CA LEU A 64 -7.03 -2.16 -19.98
C LEU A 64 -6.32 -1.78 -18.67
N ILE A 65 -5.92 -0.51 -18.50
CA ILE A 65 -5.32 -0.01 -17.25
C ILE A 65 -6.30 -0.17 -16.08
N LEU A 66 -7.56 0.23 -16.26
CA LEU A 66 -8.58 0.09 -15.23
C LEU A 66 -8.83 -1.37 -14.85
N ARG A 67 -8.91 -2.27 -15.85
CA ARG A 67 -9.07 -3.70 -15.61
C ARG A 67 -7.90 -4.32 -14.84
N ASP A 68 -6.67 -3.93 -15.15
CA ASP A 68 -5.48 -4.41 -14.42
C ASP A 68 -5.44 -3.89 -12.98
N GLN A 69 -6.00 -2.72 -12.71
CA GLN A 69 -6.07 -2.17 -11.35
C GLN A 69 -7.02 -2.95 -10.45
N GLU A 70 -8.21 -3.31 -10.95
CA GLU A 70 -9.21 -4.07 -10.21
C GLU A 70 -10.17 -4.78 -11.17
N GLU A 71 -10.05 -6.09 -11.30
CA GLU A 71 -11.00 -6.91 -12.05
C GLU A 71 -12.18 -7.27 -11.15
N LEU A 72 -13.25 -6.47 -11.24
CA LEU A 72 -14.46 -6.61 -10.43
C LEU A 72 -15.19 -7.93 -10.72
N GLY A 73 -15.58 -8.63 -9.65
CA GLY A 73 -16.48 -9.80 -9.74
C GLY A 73 -15.79 -11.16 -9.83
N LEU A 74 -14.48 -11.23 -9.95
CA LEU A 74 -13.72 -12.48 -9.96
C LEU A 74 -12.89 -12.64 -8.68
N SER A 75 -13.12 -13.70 -7.91
CA SER A 75 -12.35 -13.99 -6.69
C SER A 75 -10.85 -14.25 -6.94
N HIS A 76 -10.49 -14.49 -8.18
CA HIS A 76 -9.12 -14.71 -8.66
C HIS A 76 -8.71 -13.68 -9.73
N GLY A 77 -9.51 -12.61 -9.91
CA GLY A 77 -9.22 -11.53 -10.85
C GLY A 77 -7.97 -10.72 -10.47
N GLN A 78 -7.55 -9.90 -11.43
CA GLN A 78 -6.37 -9.04 -11.23
C GLN A 78 -6.67 -8.00 -10.14
N ASN A 79 -5.78 -7.86 -9.17
CA ASN A 79 -5.86 -6.86 -8.11
C ASN A 79 -4.45 -6.32 -7.81
N LEU A 80 -4.00 -5.46 -8.69
CA LEU A 80 -2.68 -4.85 -8.59
C LEU A 80 -2.58 -3.96 -7.34
N ARG A 81 -3.68 -3.32 -6.95
CA ARG A 81 -3.74 -2.42 -5.77
C ARG A 81 -3.33 -3.13 -4.48
N ASP A 82 -3.86 -4.33 -4.25
CA ASP A 82 -3.57 -5.10 -3.03
C ASP A 82 -2.24 -5.84 -3.08
N THR A 83 -1.60 -5.90 -4.25
CA THR A 83 -0.32 -6.59 -4.45
C THR A 83 0.86 -5.63 -4.48
N TYR A 84 0.68 -4.43 -5.05
CA TYR A 84 1.73 -3.45 -5.29
C TYR A 84 2.54 -3.12 -4.02
N HIS A 85 1.88 -2.78 -2.92
CA HIS A 85 2.52 -2.39 -1.67
C HIS A 85 3.29 -3.53 -0.97
N ARG A 86 3.15 -4.78 -1.46
CA ARG A 86 3.86 -5.96 -0.96
C ARG A 86 5.17 -6.22 -1.67
N ALA A 87 5.54 -5.39 -2.62
CA ALA A 87 6.81 -5.50 -3.33
C ALA A 87 8.02 -5.40 -2.38
N ASP A 88 9.12 -5.95 -2.83
CA ASP A 88 10.42 -5.91 -2.16
C ASP A 88 11.27 -4.74 -2.67
N VAL A 89 10.95 -4.30 -3.89
CA VAL A 89 11.52 -3.09 -4.50
C VAL A 89 10.49 -2.44 -5.41
N PHE A 90 10.51 -1.12 -5.43
CA PHE A 90 9.72 -0.27 -6.32
C PHE A 90 10.68 0.35 -7.34
N VAL A 91 10.46 0.11 -8.62
CA VAL A 91 11.33 0.60 -9.69
C VAL A 91 10.60 1.62 -10.55
N ASP A 92 11.34 2.64 -10.99
CA ASP A 92 10.84 3.62 -11.94
C ASP A 92 10.95 3.04 -13.36
N SER A 93 9.83 2.87 -14.01
CA SER A 93 9.70 2.39 -15.39
C SER A 93 9.24 3.49 -16.37
N THR A 94 9.45 4.75 -16.00
CA THR A 94 9.12 5.90 -16.86
C THR A 94 9.93 5.89 -18.14
N THR A 95 11.21 5.54 -18.05
CA THR A 95 12.10 5.33 -19.17
C THR A 95 12.91 4.03 -19.02
N ASP A 96 13.44 3.51 -20.13
CA ASP A 96 14.28 2.30 -20.09
C ASP A 96 15.55 2.51 -19.25
N ASP A 97 16.12 3.73 -19.26
CA ASP A 97 17.30 4.07 -18.48
C ASP A 97 17.02 4.08 -16.98
N THR A 98 15.92 4.71 -16.54
CA THR A 98 15.53 4.72 -15.11
C THR A 98 15.20 3.32 -14.61
N LEU A 99 14.55 2.51 -15.44
CA LEU A 99 14.27 1.11 -15.14
C LEU A 99 15.56 0.31 -14.98
N ALA A 100 16.48 0.41 -15.97
CA ALA A 100 17.74 -0.31 -15.93
C ALA A 100 18.60 0.06 -14.71
N GLN A 101 18.66 1.34 -14.36
CA GLN A 101 19.38 1.81 -13.16
C GLN A 101 18.75 1.27 -11.87
N SER A 102 17.41 1.32 -11.73
CA SER A 102 16.69 0.86 -10.56
C SER A 102 16.86 -0.65 -10.36
N VAL A 103 16.66 -1.42 -11.42
CA VAL A 103 16.82 -2.88 -11.39
C VAL A 103 18.28 -3.28 -11.19
N GLY A 104 19.22 -2.64 -11.88
CA GLY A 104 20.66 -2.90 -11.74
C GLY A 104 21.14 -2.69 -10.29
N ARG A 105 20.76 -1.56 -9.66
CA ARG A 105 21.06 -1.30 -8.26
C ARG A 105 20.46 -2.37 -7.33
N PHE A 106 19.24 -2.80 -7.57
CA PHE A 106 18.60 -3.84 -6.78
C PHE A 106 19.30 -5.19 -6.90
N ILE A 107 19.70 -5.58 -8.13
CA ILE A 107 20.48 -6.79 -8.38
C ILE A 107 21.82 -6.74 -7.64
N GLU A 108 22.54 -5.64 -7.69
CA GLU A 108 23.80 -5.48 -6.94
C GLU A 108 23.60 -5.68 -5.43
N LEU A 109 22.53 -5.16 -4.86
CA LEU A 109 22.19 -5.36 -3.44
C LEU A 109 21.91 -6.84 -3.11
N ILE A 110 21.14 -7.53 -3.96
CA ILE A 110 20.86 -8.97 -3.79
C ILE A 110 22.15 -9.79 -3.87
N PHE A 111 23.08 -9.41 -4.75
CA PHE A 111 24.37 -10.07 -4.92
C PHE A 111 25.46 -9.52 -3.98
N GLY A 112 25.06 -8.87 -2.89
CA GLY A 112 25.93 -8.57 -1.76
C GLY A 112 26.89 -7.41 -1.96
N ASN A 113 26.59 -6.44 -2.87
CA ASN A 113 27.38 -5.24 -2.97
C ASN A 113 27.27 -4.42 -1.67
N SER A 114 28.25 -4.58 -0.77
CA SER A 114 28.28 -3.92 0.54
C SER A 114 28.54 -2.42 0.50
N LEU A 115 28.96 -1.89 -0.65
CA LEU A 115 29.21 -0.46 -0.86
C LEU A 115 27.96 0.30 -1.30
N ARG A 116 26.87 -0.41 -1.64
CA ARG A 116 25.55 0.20 -1.90
C ARG A 116 24.85 0.48 -0.59
N THR A 117 24.69 1.74 -0.25
CA THR A 117 23.99 2.21 0.96
C THR A 117 22.57 2.69 0.63
N PRO A 118 21.69 2.86 1.62
CA PRO A 118 20.34 3.39 1.40
C PRO A 118 20.37 4.79 0.80
N SER A 119 19.39 5.07 -0.05
CA SER A 119 19.07 6.44 -0.44
C SER A 119 18.35 7.18 0.70
N ARG A 120 18.29 8.53 0.63
CA ARG A 120 17.51 9.34 1.58
C ARG A 120 16.04 8.90 1.64
N SER A 121 15.47 8.61 0.48
CA SER A 121 14.06 8.15 0.39
C SER A 121 13.86 6.78 1.03
N GLU A 122 14.77 5.84 0.83
CA GLU A 122 14.71 4.51 1.45
C GLU A 122 14.85 4.59 2.98
N TYR A 123 15.79 5.40 3.46
CA TYR A 123 15.97 5.64 4.88
C TYR A 123 14.74 6.29 5.52
N ALA A 124 14.20 7.33 4.89
CA ALA A 124 12.99 8.02 5.37
C ALA A 124 11.76 7.11 5.38
N MET A 125 11.54 6.33 4.32
CA MET A 125 10.41 5.39 4.23
C MET A 125 10.55 4.23 5.23
N PHE A 126 11.76 3.78 5.52
CA PHE A 126 12.02 2.82 6.60
C PHE A 126 11.58 3.37 7.96
N HIS A 127 11.89 4.63 8.28
CA HIS A 127 11.43 5.26 9.53
C HIS A 127 9.92 5.45 9.56
N ALA A 128 9.28 5.80 8.45
CA ALA A 128 7.82 5.81 8.35
C ALA A 128 7.23 4.42 8.63
N ARG A 129 7.82 3.35 8.06
CA ARG A 129 7.38 1.98 8.32
C ARG A 129 7.63 1.55 9.77
N ALA A 130 8.75 1.90 10.35
CA ALA A 130 9.06 1.63 11.76
C ALA A 130 8.03 2.30 12.69
N ALA A 131 7.65 3.55 12.40
CA ALA A 131 6.58 4.24 13.11
C ALA A 131 5.22 3.53 12.97
N ALA A 132 4.89 3.02 11.76
CA ALA A 132 3.66 2.26 11.53
C ALA A 132 3.53 1.02 12.42
N LEU A 133 4.64 0.31 12.67
CA LEU A 133 4.64 -0.92 13.49
C LEU A 133 4.25 -0.69 14.95
N ARG A 134 4.32 0.55 15.43
CA ARG A 134 3.87 0.92 16.77
C ARG A 134 2.35 0.96 16.89
N SER A 135 1.63 1.18 15.79
CA SER A 135 0.17 1.33 15.79
C SER A 135 -0.54 0.06 16.26
N ALA A 136 -1.50 0.23 17.16
CA ALA A 136 -2.46 -0.81 17.55
C ALA A 136 -3.88 -0.51 17.03
N GLU A 137 -4.01 0.38 16.06
CA GLU A 137 -5.28 0.73 15.42
C GLU A 137 -5.93 -0.50 14.78
N LEU A 138 -7.25 -0.65 14.98
CA LEU A 138 -8.01 -1.82 14.55
C LEU A 138 -8.13 -1.96 13.03
N GLY A 139 -8.01 -0.85 12.29
CA GLY A 139 -8.09 -0.84 10.84
C GLY A 139 -6.78 -1.32 10.20
N ARG A 140 -5.79 -0.48 10.17
CA ARG A 140 -4.46 -0.77 9.61
C ARG A 140 -3.38 0.12 10.22
N GLN A 141 -2.16 -0.38 10.21
CA GLN A 141 -1.00 0.36 10.70
C GLN A 141 -0.48 1.31 9.62
N VAL A 142 -0.50 2.61 9.91
CA VAL A 142 0.05 3.67 9.06
C VAL A 142 1.15 4.42 9.81
N GLY A 143 2.22 4.77 9.11
CA GLY A 143 3.30 5.57 9.66
C GLY A 143 3.74 6.65 8.70
N ALA A 144 4.23 7.74 9.26
CA ALA A 144 4.75 8.89 8.53
C ALA A 144 6.11 9.32 9.10
N ALA A 145 6.96 9.88 8.25
CA ALA A 145 8.21 10.54 8.62
C ALA A 145 8.35 11.86 7.85
N ILE A 146 8.62 12.95 8.56
CA ILE A 146 8.89 14.25 7.97
C ILE A 146 10.40 14.44 7.94
N VAL A 147 10.94 14.76 6.76
CA VAL A 147 12.38 14.75 6.50
C VAL A 147 12.79 16.01 5.75
N ARG A 148 13.90 16.63 6.15
CA ARG A 148 14.51 17.75 5.45
C ARG A 148 15.16 17.30 4.14
N THR A 149 15.46 18.24 3.27
CA THR A 149 16.12 17.99 1.97
C THR A 149 17.49 17.33 2.11
N ASN A 150 18.20 17.57 3.23
CA ASN A 150 19.49 16.93 3.54
C ASN A 150 19.36 15.47 4.04
N GLY A 151 18.12 15.00 4.34
CA GLY A 151 17.86 13.64 4.84
C GLY A 151 17.63 13.55 6.35
N ASP A 152 17.72 14.65 7.11
CA ASP A 152 17.47 14.65 8.55
C ASP A 152 16.00 14.40 8.85
N ILE A 153 15.72 13.45 9.72
CA ILE A 153 14.36 13.17 10.19
C ILE A 153 13.97 14.22 11.22
N VAL A 154 12.90 14.95 10.94
CA VAL A 154 12.35 16.00 11.80
C VAL A 154 11.34 15.45 12.80
N ALA A 155 10.41 14.64 12.32
CA ALA A 155 9.34 14.05 13.11
C ALA A 155 8.91 12.72 12.52
N VAL A 156 8.38 11.83 13.37
CA VAL A 156 7.72 10.60 12.96
C VAL A 156 6.33 10.55 13.58
N GLY A 157 5.39 9.92 12.88
CA GLY A 157 4.02 9.76 13.36
C GLY A 157 3.48 8.37 13.06
N THR A 158 2.58 7.92 13.91
CA THR A 158 1.82 6.67 13.74
C THR A 158 0.34 6.96 13.95
N ASN A 159 -0.54 6.19 13.33
CA ASN A 159 -1.96 6.31 13.63
C ASN A 159 -2.26 5.62 14.97
N GLU A 160 -2.60 6.42 15.99
CA GLU A 160 -2.91 5.92 17.33
C GLU A 160 -3.73 6.96 18.09
N VAL A 161 -4.41 6.52 19.16
CA VAL A 161 -5.22 7.37 20.04
C VAL A 161 -4.34 8.38 20.77
N PRO A 162 -4.70 9.69 20.76
CA PRO A 162 -3.95 10.73 21.44
C PRO A 162 -4.12 10.62 22.97
N ARG A 163 -3.06 11.00 23.70
CA ARG A 163 -3.03 11.02 25.15
C ARG A 163 -3.04 12.45 25.70
N PHE A 164 -3.73 12.66 26.81
CA PHE A 164 -3.64 13.91 27.56
C PHE A 164 -2.19 14.23 27.94
N GLY A 165 -1.80 15.47 27.80
CA GLY A 165 -0.42 15.95 27.99
C GLY A 165 0.43 15.89 26.74
N GLY A 166 -0.11 15.40 25.62
CA GLY A 166 0.52 15.35 24.30
C GLY A 166 1.12 13.97 23.96
N GLY A 167 1.27 13.73 22.67
CA GLY A 167 1.67 12.44 22.12
C GLY A 167 0.50 11.45 22.05
N LEU A 168 0.83 10.19 21.90
CA LEU A 168 -0.09 9.08 21.66
C LEU A 168 0.13 8.00 22.71
N TYR A 169 -0.90 7.19 23.02
CA TYR A 169 -0.78 6.08 23.95
C TYR A 169 0.28 5.06 23.55
N TRP A 170 0.94 4.47 24.54
CA TRP A 170 1.88 3.36 24.46
C TRP A 170 1.34 2.14 25.21
N CYS A 171 1.97 0.97 24.98
CA CYS A 171 1.55 -0.28 25.63
C CYS A 171 1.79 -0.31 27.15
N ASP A 172 2.66 0.54 27.64
CA ASP A 172 3.02 0.69 29.07
C ASP A 172 2.26 1.83 29.77
N ASP A 173 1.43 2.60 29.06
CA ASP A 173 0.56 3.61 29.66
C ASP A 173 -0.56 2.99 30.50
N LYS A 174 -0.86 3.60 31.66
CA LYS A 174 -1.93 3.19 32.57
C LYS A 174 -2.79 4.39 32.95
N PRO A 175 -4.13 4.33 32.72
CA PRO A 175 -4.82 3.28 31.94
C PRO A 175 -4.50 3.35 30.45
N ASP A 176 -4.44 2.19 29.78
CA ASP A 176 -4.40 2.11 28.33
C ASP A 176 -5.81 2.35 27.79
N MET A 177 -5.98 3.41 26.98
CA MET A 177 -7.29 3.84 26.45
C MET A 177 -7.38 3.71 24.93
N ARG A 178 -6.51 2.88 24.32
CA ARG A 178 -6.55 2.58 22.89
C ARG A 178 -7.81 1.80 22.51
N GLU A 179 -8.23 1.86 21.25
CA GLU A 179 -9.52 1.31 20.81
C GLU A 179 -9.63 -0.20 21.00
N PHE A 180 -8.56 -0.96 20.74
CA PHE A 180 -8.57 -2.41 20.94
C PHE A 180 -8.80 -2.81 22.40
N VAL A 181 -8.37 -2.00 23.38
CA VAL A 181 -8.64 -2.21 24.82
C VAL A 181 -10.13 -1.99 25.13
N GLN A 182 -10.76 -1.04 24.41
CA GLN A 182 -12.19 -0.79 24.54
C GLN A 182 -13.05 -1.81 23.77
N GLY A 183 -12.40 -2.64 22.92
CA GLY A 183 -13.07 -3.70 22.17
C GLY A 183 -13.93 -3.22 21.01
N ARG A 184 -13.80 -1.96 20.59
CA ARG A 184 -14.63 -1.37 19.51
C ARG A 184 -13.88 -0.29 18.73
N ASP A 185 -14.25 -0.17 17.46
CA ASP A 185 -13.87 0.92 16.58
C ASP A 185 -14.91 2.04 16.67
N SER A 186 -14.50 3.20 17.16
CA SER A 186 -15.40 4.36 17.35
C SER A 186 -15.99 4.85 16.04
N ASN A 187 -15.22 4.83 14.96
CA ASN A 187 -15.68 5.28 13.65
C ASN A 187 -16.75 4.33 13.09
N ASP A 188 -16.57 3.03 13.22
CA ASP A 188 -17.57 2.04 12.79
C ASP A 188 -18.85 2.09 13.62
N GLU A 189 -18.74 2.32 14.93
CA GLU A 189 -19.90 2.52 15.81
C GLU A 189 -20.70 3.75 15.37
N HIS A 190 -20.07 4.90 15.19
CA HIS A 190 -20.76 6.13 14.78
C HIS A 190 -21.31 6.06 13.36
N LYS A 191 -20.63 5.41 12.42
CA LYS A 191 -21.20 5.13 11.08
C LYS A 191 -22.47 4.29 11.15
N ARG A 192 -22.49 3.25 11.99
CA ARG A 192 -23.70 2.44 12.20
C ARG A 192 -24.84 3.28 12.78
N ASN A 193 -24.55 4.16 13.73
CA ASN A 193 -25.54 5.07 14.31
C ASN A 193 -26.08 6.07 13.28
N LEU A 194 -25.23 6.62 12.42
CA LEU A 194 -25.63 7.51 11.32
C LEU A 194 -26.55 6.78 10.34
N ILE A 195 -26.22 5.56 9.96
CA ILE A 195 -27.05 4.72 9.10
C ILE A 195 -28.38 4.41 9.79
N ALA A 196 -28.37 4.05 11.07
CA ALA A 196 -29.57 3.75 11.85
C ALA A 196 -30.52 4.97 11.93
N ASP A 197 -30.01 6.16 12.21
CA ASP A 197 -30.83 7.39 12.24
C ASP A 197 -31.43 7.67 10.85
N THR A 198 -30.64 7.57 9.79
CA THR A 198 -31.10 7.80 8.42
C THR A 198 -32.21 6.82 8.04
N LEU A 199 -32.02 5.53 8.26
CA LEU A 199 -33.03 4.49 7.96
C LEU A 199 -34.29 4.66 8.80
N THR A 200 -34.17 5.05 10.07
CA THR A 200 -35.31 5.33 10.95
C THR A 200 -36.15 6.50 10.43
N ARG A 201 -35.50 7.56 9.94
CA ARG A 201 -36.19 8.71 9.33
C ARG A 201 -36.89 8.33 8.03
N LEU A 202 -36.23 7.55 7.16
CA LEU A 202 -36.83 7.04 5.92
C LEU A 202 -38.05 6.15 6.22
N LYS A 203 -37.97 5.28 7.23
CA LYS A 203 -39.10 4.43 7.69
C LYS A 203 -40.29 5.30 8.15
N ARG A 204 -40.02 6.27 9.03
CA ARG A 204 -41.07 7.19 9.54
C ARG A 204 -41.73 8.02 8.43
N ALA A 205 -40.99 8.36 7.39
CA ALA A 205 -41.48 9.09 6.24
C ALA A 205 -42.18 8.20 5.21
N GLY A 206 -42.25 6.89 5.42
CA GLY A 206 -42.92 5.93 4.50
C GLY A 206 -42.13 5.69 3.20
N TRP A 207 -40.82 5.94 3.18
CA TRP A 207 -39.98 5.77 1.99
C TRP A 207 -39.43 4.36 1.82
N LEU A 208 -39.60 3.50 2.82
CA LEU A 208 -39.16 2.09 2.74
C LEU A 208 -40.30 1.20 2.24
N GLN A 209 -39.94 0.20 1.44
CA GLN A 209 -40.88 -0.87 1.06
C GLN A 209 -41.43 -1.58 2.32
N PRO A 210 -42.68 -2.08 2.31
CA PRO A 210 -43.32 -2.68 3.50
C PRO A 210 -42.50 -3.75 4.20
N GLU A 211 -41.84 -4.64 3.43
CA GLU A 211 -41.00 -5.71 3.97
C GLU A 211 -39.75 -5.16 4.73
N LYS A 212 -39.13 -4.11 4.25
CA LYS A 212 -38.02 -3.46 4.93
C LYS A 212 -38.47 -2.50 6.02
N GLY A 213 -39.65 -1.88 5.83
CA GLY A 213 -40.30 -1.06 6.84
C GLY A 213 -40.77 -1.78 8.09
N SER A 214 -40.97 -3.11 8.02
CA SER A 214 -41.28 -3.93 9.19
C SER A 214 -40.09 -4.23 10.11
N LEU A 215 -38.86 -4.12 9.58
CA LEU A 215 -37.62 -4.35 10.35
C LEU A 215 -37.38 -3.22 11.35
N GLU A 216 -36.78 -3.54 12.51
CA GLU A 216 -36.48 -2.60 13.57
C GLU A 216 -34.96 -2.53 13.91
N GLY A 217 -34.51 -1.38 14.34
CA GLY A 217 -33.19 -1.16 14.95
C GLY A 217 -32.02 -1.81 14.20
N THR A 218 -31.34 -2.72 14.87
CA THR A 218 -30.14 -3.40 14.35
C THR A 218 -30.44 -4.33 13.17
N GLU A 219 -31.62 -4.90 13.07
CA GLU A 219 -32.02 -5.77 11.95
C GLU A 219 -32.11 -4.96 10.65
N LEU A 220 -32.74 -3.79 10.69
CA LEU A 220 -32.82 -2.89 9.55
C LEU A 220 -31.44 -2.44 9.07
N VAL A 221 -30.56 -2.08 10.00
CA VAL A 221 -29.16 -1.69 9.70
C VAL A 221 -28.38 -2.86 9.10
N ASN A 222 -28.51 -4.06 9.67
CA ASN A 222 -27.82 -5.24 9.16
C ASN A 222 -28.33 -5.63 7.76
N ALA A 223 -29.62 -5.56 7.52
CA ALA A 223 -30.20 -5.80 6.20
C ALA A 223 -29.67 -4.80 5.15
N ALA A 224 -29.50 -3.54 5.54
CA ALA A 224 -28.95 -2.51 4.66
C ALA A 224 -27.45 -2.70 4.34
N ILE A 225 -26.68 -3.26 5.26
CA ILE A 225 -25.21 -3.36 5.16
C ILE A 225 -24.76 -4.73 4.63
N ALA A 226 -25.41 -5.83 5.05
CA ALA A 226 -24.92 -7.19 4.86
C ALA A 226 -26.02 -8.20 4.47
N GLY A 227 -27.23 -7.76 4.13
CA GLY A 227 -28.32 -8.61 3.64
C GLY A 227 -28.02 -9.20 2.25
N GLU A 228 -28.91 -10.05 1.73
CA GLU A 228 -28.81 -10.66 0.39
C GLU A 228 -28.66 -9.63 -0.74
N SER A 229 -29.32 -8.47 -0.59
CA SER A 229 -29.19 -7.32 -1.50
C SER A 229 -28.89 -6.05 -0.69
N PRO A 230 -27.66 -5.85 -0.24
CA PRO A 230 -27.33 -4.75 0.64
C PRO A 230 -27.40 -3.41 -0.11
N MET A 231 -28.27 -2.50 0.37
CA MET A 231 -28.39 -1.14 -0.17
C MET A 231 -27.08 -0.36 0.00
N LEU A 232 -26.40 -0.56 1.12
CA LEU A 232 -25.15 0.09 1.48
C LEU A 232 -23.97 -0.87 1.29
N SER A 233 -23.57 -1.09 0.03
CA SER A 233 -22.37 -1.86 -0.29
C SER A 233 -21.09 -1.19 0.29
N ARG A 234 -19.95 -1.89 0.22
CA ARG A 234 -18.64 -1.32 0.65
C ARG A 234 -18.25 -0.06 -0.13
N GLN A 235 -18.85 0.15 -1.31
CA GLN A 235 -18.61 1.33 -2.16
C GLN A 235 -19.51 2.51 -1.80
N SER A 236 -20.52 2.33 -0.95
CA SER A 236 -21.42 3.41 -0.53
C SER A 236 -20.64 4.53 0.20
N LEU A 237 -20.86 5.79 -0.21
CA LEU A 237 -20.17 6.96 0.34
C LEU A 237 -20.37 7.09 1.86
N ILE A 238 -21.56 6.78 2.38
CA ILE A 238 -21.85 6.84 3.83
C ILE A 238 -20.94 5.89 4.64
N ARG A 239 -20.46 4.80 4.02
CA ARG A 239 -19.51 3.86 4.65
C ARG A 239 -18.07 4.31 4.58
N ASN A 240 -17.77 5.37 3.83
CA ASN A 240 -16.44 5.93 3.67
C ASN A 240 -16.17 7.11 4.60
N VAL A 241 -17.14 7.48 5.46
CA VAL A 241 -16.98 8.49 6.52
C VAL A 241 -15.89 8.05 7.50
N ILE A 242 -14.91 8.94 7.77
CA ILE A 242 -13.72 8.66 8.60
C ILE A 242 -13.55 9.66 9.75
N GLU A 243 -14.50 10.58 9.93
CA GLU A 243 -14.42 11.72 10.84
C GLU A 243 -14.59 11.35 12.32
N TYR A 244 -15.11 10.17 12.64
CA TYR A 244 -15.44 9.75 14.00
C TYR A 244 -14.36 8.89 14.66
N GLY A 245 -13.23 8.64 13.97
CA GLY A 245 -12.12 7.90 14.53
C GLY A 245 -11.44 8.65 15.67
N ARG A 246 -11.12 7.97 16.75
CA ARG A 246 -10.36 8.54 17.87
C ARG A 246 -8.86 8.63 17.58
N ALA A 247 -8.35 7.75 16.73
CA ALA A 247 -6.95 7.75 16.36
C ALA A 247 -6.61 8.98 15.51
N VAL A 248 -5.54 9.68 15.89
CA VAL A 248 -4.90 10.67 15.03
C VAL A 248 -4.19 9.93 13.92
N HIS A 249 -4.36 10.35 12.66
CA HIS A 249 -3.66 9.74 11.54
C HIS A 249 -2.15 10.01 11.61
N ALA A 250 -1.34 9.13 11.02
CA ALA A 250 0.11 9.17 11.12
C ALA A 250 0.71 10.50 10.63
N GLU A 251 0.19 11.04 9.54
CA GLU A 251 0.61 12.33 8.97
C GLU A 251 0.34 13.48 9.96
N MET A 252 -0.86 13.49 10.52
CA MET A 252 -1.25 14.47 11.55
C MET A 252 -0.41 14.32 12.82
N ALA A 253 -0.15 13.08 13.25
CA ALA A 253 0.69 12.82 14.42
C ALA A 253 2.11 13.38 14.23
N ALA A 254 2.70 13.22 13.04
CA ALA A 254 4.02 13.77 12.72
C ALA A 254 4.01 15.31 12.68
N ILE A 255 2.98 15.92 12.08
CA ILE A 255 2.83 17.39 12.03
C ILE A 255 2.67 17.95 13.45
N VAL A 256 1.79 17.36 14.26
CA VAL A 256 1.53 17.81 15.65
C VAL A 256 2.77 17.61 16.52
N ASP A 257 3.52 16.52 16.35
CA ASP A 257 4.77 16.30 17.07
C ASP A 257 5.81 17.39 16.75
N ALA A 258 5.98 17.74 15.48
CA ALA A 258 6.86 18.84 15.08
C ALA A 258 6.39 20.18 15.69
N ALA A 259 5.09 20.47 15.59
CA ALA A 259 4.49 21.69 16.16
C ALA A 259 4.69 21.78 17.68
N ARG A 260 4.44 20.69 18.42
CA ARG A 260 4.64 20.62 19.86
C ARG A 260 6.08 20.86 20.29
N ARG A 261 7.03 20.49 19.44
CA ARG A 261 8.46 20.71 19.69
C ARG A 261 8.96 22.06 19.13
N GLY A 262 8.12 22.84 18.50
CA GLY A 262 8.48 24.14 17.91
C GLY A 262 9.43 24.03 16.72
N VAL A 263 9.38 22.92 15.96
CA VAL A 263 10.26 22.68 14.81
C VAL A 263 9.49 22.93 13.51
N SER A 264 10.02 23.84 12.68
CA SER A 264 9.47 24.11 11.35
C SER A 264 9.60 22.89 10.43
N ILE A 265 8.51 22.59 9.72
CA ILE A 265 8.43 21.53 8.72
C ILE A 265 8.11 22.06 7.33
N SER A 266 8.12 23.38 7.16
CA SER A 266 7.98 24.01 5.84
C SER A 266 9.10 23.53 4.92
N GLU A 267 8.79 23.34 3.63
CA GLU A 267 9.69 22.82 2.58
C GLU A 267 10.22 21.39 2.81
N CYS A 268 9.75 20.69 3.85
CA CYS A 268 10.13 19.31 4.09
C CYS A 268 9.40 18.33 3.13
N THR A 269 9.92 17.12 3.06
CA THR A 269 9.27 15.97 2.43
C THR A 269 8.63 15.09 3.49
N MET A 270 7.38 14.71 3.30
CA MET A 270 6.70 13.70 4.11
C MET A 270 6.73 12.35 3.40
N TYR A 271 7.22 11.33 4.10
CA TYR A 271 7.15 9.93 3.67
C TYR A 271 6.06 9.25 4.48
N VAL A 272 5.14 8.55 3.81
CA VAL A 272 3.99 7.91 4.46
C VAL A 272 3.73 6.53 3.85
N THR A 273 3.40 5.55 4.69
CA THR A 273 3.20 4.18 4.22
C THR A 273 1.95 4.00 3.38
N ALA A 274 0.95 4.90 3.50
CA ALA A 274 -0.27 4.91 2.70
C ALA A 274 -0.56 6.33 2.19
N PHE A 275 -1.18 6.44 1.01
CA PHE A 275 -1.59 7.73 0.43
C PHE A 275 -2.49 8.50 1.41
N PRO A 276 -2.21 9.78 1.70
CA PRO A 276 -2.96 10.56 2.67
C PRO A 276 -4.45 10.69 2.34
N CYS A 277 -5.30 10.57 3.35
CA CYS A 277 -6.71 10.90 3.19
C CYS A 277 -6.90 12.43 3.02
N HIS A 278 -8.08 12.84 2.57
CA HIS A 278 -8.40 14.26 2.36
C HIS A 278 -8.33 15.09 3.66
N LEU A 279 -8.57 14.49 4.84
CA LEU A 279 -8.40 15.17 6.13
C LEU A 279 -6.93 15.48 6.41
N CYS A 280 -6.01 14.54 6.15
CA CYS A 280 -4.58 14.77 6.31
C CYS A 280 -4.02 15.71 5.25
N ALA A 281 -4.49 15.60 4.00
CA ALA A 281 -4.02 16.41 2.87
C ALA A 281 -4.10 17.90 3.14
N ARG A 282 -5.22 18.40 3.69
CA ARG A 282 -5.38 19.84 4.04
C ARG A 282 -4.35 20.31 5.07
N HIS A 283 -3.96 19.44 6.02
CA HIS A 283 -2.96 19.81 7.03
C HIS A 283 -1.54 19.74 6.48
N ILE A 284 -1.28 18.82 5.54
CA ILE A 284 -0.02 18.74 4.81
C ILE A 284 0.21 20.04 4.02
N VAL A 285 -0.81 20.49 3.28
CA VAL A 285 -0.74 21.77 2.54
C VAL A 285 -0.56 22.95 3.50
N ALA A 286 -1.39 23.04 4.54
CA ALA A 286 -1.34 24.13 5.51
C ALA A 286 -0.03 24.20 6.31
N ALA A 287 0.66 23.06 6.51
CA ALA A 287 1.94 22.98 7.19
C ALA A 287 3.15 23.35 6.31
N GLY A 288 2.94 23.63 5.01
CA GLY A 288 4.01 23.98 4.07
C GLY A 288 4.90 22.81 3.65
N ILE A 289 4.42 21.57 3.78
CA ILE A 289 5.11 20.39 3.23
C ILE A 289 5.17 20.53 1.71
N ARG A 290 6.35 20.33 1.14
CA ARG A 290 6.59 20.51 -0.30
C ARG A 290 6.30 19.25 -1.14
N ARG A 291 6.50 18.07 -0.54
CA ARG A 291 6.43 16.79 -1.24
C ARG A 291 5.92 15.70 -0.31
N VAL A 292 5.11 14.82 -0.85
CA VAL A 292 4.62 13.61 -0.16
C VAL A 292 5.00 12.39 -0.97
N VAL A 293 5.67 11.43 -0.34
CA VAL A 293 6.06 10.16 -0.95
C VAL A 293 5.32 9.03 -0.26
N TYR A 294 4.58 8.21 -1.01
CA TYR A 294 3.72 7.14 -0.44
C TYR A 294 3.98 5.78 -1.09
N ILE A 295 3.62 4.69 -0.38
CA ILE A 295 3.70 3.33 -0.92
C ILE A 295 2.32 2.82 -1.34
N GLU A 296 1.39 2.71 -0.38
CA GLU A 296 0.09 2.11 -0.61
C GLU A 296 -0.89 3.14 -1.16
N PRO A 297 -1.50 2.93 -2.34
CA PRO A 297 -2.53 3.83 -2.85
C PRO A 297 -3.78 3.77 -1.98
N TYR A 298 -4.48 4.92 -1.85
CA TYR A 298 -5.76 5.01 -1.16
C TYR A 298 -6.83 5.64 -2.06
N PRO A 299 -7.51 4.82 -2.89
CA PRO A 299 -8.43 5.29 -3.93
C PRO A 299 -9.67 6.01 -3.38
N LYS A 300 -9.97 5.87 -2.09
CA LYS A 300 -11.08 6.58 -1.43
C LYS A 300 -10.70 8.00 -0.98
N SER A 301 -9.45 8.41 -1.15
CA SER A 301 -9.02 9.75 -0.82
C SER A 301 -9.55 10.75 -1.83
N LEU A 302 -10.22 11.77 -1.36
CA LEU A 302 -10.65 12.91 -2.16
C LEU A 302 -9.60 14.04 -2.18
N ALA A 303 -8.36 13.76 -1.77
CA ALA A 303 -7.32 14.78 -1.65
C ALA A 303 -7.05 15.51 -2.98
N ALA A 304 -6.90 14.75 -4.07
CA ALA A 304 -6.66 15.31 -5.40
C ALA A 304 -7.86 16.10 -5.94
N GLU A 305 -9.09 15.68 -5.61
CA GLU A 305 -10.32 16.33 -6.06
C GLU A 305 -10.60 17.63 -5.30
N LEU A 306 -10.44 17.60 -3.97
CA LEU A 306 -10.77 18.75 -3.11
C LEU A 306 -9.71 19.87 -3.14
N TYR A 307 -8.47 19.55 -3.50
CA TYR A 307 -7.33 20.47 -3.43
C TYR A 307 -6.59 20.56 -4.77
N LEU A 308 -7.32 20.64 -5.87
CA LEU A 308 -6.79 20.77 -7.25
C LEU A 308 -5.84 21.95 -7.43
N ASP A 309 -6.07 23.03 -6.66
CA ASP A 309 -5.25 24.23 -6.64
C ASP A 309 -3.91 24.05 -5.94
N SER A 310 -3.84 23.14 -4.97
CA SER A 310 -2.72 23.02 -4.02
C SER A 310 -2.00 21.67 -4.07
N ILE A 311 -2.59 20.63 -4.66
CA ILE A 311 -2.02 19.27 -4.70
C ILE A 311 -1.94 18.78 -6.14
N LYS A 312 -0.77 18.25 -6.50
CA LYS A 312 -0.54 17.51 -7.73
C LYS A 312 -0.22 16.05 -7.42
N VAL A 313 -1.01 15.14 -7.94
CA VAL A 313 -0.79 13.69 -7.81
C VAL A 313 -0.22 13.16 -9.11
N GLU A 314 0.92 12.44 -9.02
CA GLU A 314 1.60 11.74 -10.12
C GLU A 314 1.85 12.55 -11.40
N GLY A 315 3.09 12.62 -11.83
CA GLY A 315 3.51 12.94 -13.19
C GLY A 315 3.34 14.38 -13.67
N GLY A 316 4.30 14.82 -14.44
CA GLY A 316 4.37 16.11 -15.10
C GLY A 316 5.42 17.05 -14.50
N SER A 317 5.82 18.09 -15.26
CA SER A 317 6.83 19.06 -14.87
C SER A 317 6.61 19.54 -13.43
N LYS A 318 7.71 19.73 -12.68
CA LYS A 318 7.71 20.33 -11.35
C LYS A 318 6.82 21.57 -11.37
N CYS A 319 5.77 21.56 -10.57
CA CYS A 319 4.94 22.70 -10.34
C CYS A 319 5.41 23.36 -9.04
N ASP A 320 5.89 24.59 -9.11
CA ASP A 320 6.46 25.25 -7.93
C ASP A 320 5.39 25.70 -6.93
N ASP A 321 4.11 25.67 -7.36
CA ASP A 321 2.97 26.19 -6.60
C ASP A 321 2.08 25.09 -5.97
N GLN A 322 2.44 23.82 -6.09
CA GLN A 322 1.64 22.71 -5.55
C GLN A 322 2.51 21.71 -4.76
N VAL A 323 1.90 21.09 -3.76
CA VAL A 323 2.48 19.93 -3.07
C VAL A 323 2.43 18.72 -4.00
N VAL A 324 3.58 18.12 -4.28
CA VAL A 324 3.67 16.94 -5.16
C VAL A 324 3.47 15.67 -4.35
N PHE A 325 2.47 14.87 -4.71
CA PHE A 325 2.23 13.54 -4.16
C PHE A 325 2.70 12.49 -5.17
N GLU A 326 3.69 11.71 -4.81
CA GLU A 326 4.32 10.74 -5.71
C GLU A 326 4.56 9.39 -5.04
N PRO A 327 4.51 8.28 -5.79
CA PRO A 327 4.81 6.97 -5.25
C PRO A 327 6.29 6.81 -4.94
N PHE A 328 6.55 5.96 -3.95
CA PHE A 328 7.89 5.62 -3.52
C PHE A 328 8.62 4.77 -4.57
N VAL A 329 9.88 5.08 -4.81
CA VAL A 329 10.82 4.30 -5.63
C VAL A 329 12.03 3.95 -4.78
N GLY A 330 12.47 2.69 -4.81
CA GLY A 330 13.60 2.16 -4.06
C GLY A 330 13.30 0.82 -3.38
N VAL A 331 14.23 0.38 -2.54
CA VAL A 331 14.08 -0.84 -1.72
C VAL A 331 12.98 -0.64 -0.71
N ALA A 332 12.02 -1.57 -0.70
CA ALA A 332 10.90 -1.52 0.24
C ALA A 332 11.37 -1.59 1.70
N PRO A 333 10.69 -0.91 2.63
CA PRO A 333 11.06 -0.93 4.05
C PRO A 333 11.17 -2.33 4.65
N ARG A 334 10.40 -3.29 4.14
CA ARG A 334 10.43 -4.69 4.57
C ARG A 334 11.75 -5.40 4.28
N GLN A 335 12.47 -4.96 3.24
CA GLN A 335 13.77 -5.51 2.83
C GLN A 335 14.95 -4.67 3.35
N TYR A 336 14.67 -3.54 4.01
CA TYR A 336 15.68 -2.57 4.40
C TYR A 336 16.78 -3.19 5.26
N MET A 337 16.41 -3.87 6.33
CA MET A 337 17.36 -4.52 7.22
C MET A 337 18.18 -5.59 6.48
N GLN A 338 17.51 -6.45 5.72
CA GLN A 338 18.16 -7.55 5.00
C GLN A 338 19.18 -7.08 3.97
N LEU A 339 18.85 -6.02 3.20
CA LEU A 339 19.70 -5.60 2.08
C LEU A 339 20.76 -4.56 2.47
N PHE A 340 20.60 -3.87 3.61
CA PHE A 340 21.54 -2.84 4.06
C PHE A 340 22.29 -3.18 5.35
N GLU A 341 21.98 -4.31 5.98
CA GLU A 341 22.75 -4.79 7.12
C GLU A 341 24.22 -5.03 6.73
N GLU A 342 25.11 -4.83 7.68
CA GLU A 342 26.54 -4.87 7.44
C GLU A 342 27.04 -6.22 6.90
N SER A 343 27.89 -6.16 5.88
CA SER A 343 28.78 -7.21 5.44
C SER A 343 30.22 -6.69 5.44
N LYS A 344 31.22 -7.57 5.40
CA LYS A 344 32.64 -7.17 5.39
C LYS A 344 32.89 -6.16 4.25
N ARG A 345 33.28 -4.92 4.58
CA ARG A 345 33.52 -3.82 3.64
C ARG A 345 34.99 -3.51 3.42
N LYS A 346 35.86 -4.00 4.28
CA LYS A 346 37.31 -3.80 4.16
C LYS A 346 38.04 -5.11 4.30
N ASP A 347 39.19 -5.22 3.63
CA ASP A 347 40.13 -6.32 3.79
C ASP A 347 40.92 -6.19 5.10
N ASP A 348 41.83 -7.12 5.32
CA ASP A 348 42.65 -7.13 6.55
C ASP A 348 43.74 -6.05 6.54
N GLU A 349 44.05 -5.50 5.38
CA GLU A 349 44.98 -4.37 5.15
C GLU A 349 44.28 -3.01 5.29
N GLY A 350 42.94 -2.97 5.39
CA GLY A 350 42.14 -1.76 5.57
C GLY A 350 41.61 -1.15 4.28
N ASN A 351 41.83 -1.76 3.13
CA ASN A 351 41.31 -1.30 1.85
C ASN A 351 39.85 -1.68 1.64
N ALA A 352 39.09 -0.87 0.89
CA ALA A 352 37.72 -1.18 0.54
C ALA A 352 37.63 -2.41 -0.38
N ILE A 353 36.79 -3.38 -0.02
CA ILE A 353 36.48 -4.53 -0.87
C ILE A 353 35.55 -4.07 -1.98
N LEU A 354 36.07 -3.95 -3.19
CA LEU A 354 35.28 -3.55 -4.36
C LEU A 354 34.37 -4.70 -4.80
N PHE A 355 33.17 -4.36 -5.25
CA PHE A 355 32.22 -5.32 -5.79
C PHE A 355 32.70 -5.88 -7.14
N ASP A 356 32.84 -7.20 -7.22
CA ASP A 356 33.19 -7.92 -8.43
C ASP A 356 32.00 -8.78 -8.85
N ALA A 357 31.27 -8.36 -9.89
CA ALA A 357 30.09 -9.07 -10.38
C ALA A 357 30.38 -10.49 -10.82
N ALA A 358 31.60 -10.80 -11.28
CA ALA A 358 31.98 -12.17 -11.72
C ALA A 358 32.14 -13.14 -10.54
N LYS A 359 32.40 -12.63 -9.33
CA LYS A 359 32.58 -13.40 -8.09
C LYS A 359 31.44 -13.23 -7.10
N ALA A 360 30.43 -12.44 -7.47
CA ALA A 360 29.34 -12.10 -6.58
C ALA A 360 28.50 -13.34 -6.20
N ASN A 361 28.11 -13.39 -4.93
CA ASN A 361 27.22 -14.42 -4.40
C ASN A 361 25.95 -13.79 -3.88
N LEU A 362 24.84 -14.53 -3.95
CA LEU A 362 23.59 -14.11 -3.33
C LEU A 362 23.81 -13.86 -1.83
N ARG A 363 23.35 -12.71 -1.36
CA ARG A 363 23.44 -12.29 0.06
C ARG A 363 22.70 -13.28 0.97
N TYR A 364 21.54 -13.75 0.53
CA TYR A 364 20.74 -14.74 1.21
C TYR A 364 20.54 -15.94 0.28
N ARG A 365 21.18 -17.04 0.60
CA ARG A 365 20.96 -18.31 -0.09
C ARG A 365 19.71 -18.97 0.49
N ALA A 366 18.69 -19.19 -0.32
CA ALA A 366 17.68 -20.18 0.03
C ALA A 366 18.36 -21.54 0.11
N SER A 367 18.03 -22.36 1.11
CA SER A 367 18.44 -23.76 1.09
C SER A 367 17.75 -24.42 -0.10
N GLU A 368 18.53 -24.90 -1.08
CA GLU A 368 17.98 -25.57 -2.27
C GLU A 368 17.07 -26.77 -1.87
N ARG A 369 17.36 -27.41 -0.76
CA ARG A 369 16.54 -28.52 -0.22
C ARG A 369 15.16 -28.04 0.28
N LEU A 370 15.10 -26.90 0.92
CA LEU A 370 13.87 -26.41 1.56
C LEU A 370 12.79 -26.06 0.54
N TYR A 371 13.12 -25.38 -0.56
CA TYR A 371 12.11 -25.00 -1.53
C TYR A 371 11.65 -26.18 -2.40
N LEU A 372 12.52 -27.16 -2.69
CA LEU A 372 12.13 -28.38 -3.40
C LEU A 372 11.17 -29.25 -2.56
N GLU A 373 11.41 -29.35 -1.25
CA GLU A 373 10.51 -30.04 -0.33
C GLU A 373 9.15 -29.33 -0.20
N GLU A 374 9.14 -28.01 -0.11
CA GLU A 374 7.92 -27.20 -0.08
C GLU A 374 7.15 -27.26 -1.42
N GLU A 375 7.84 -27.25 -2.54
CA GLU A 375 7.26 -27.38 -3.89
C GLU A 375 6.60 -28.77 -4.05
N ASP A 376 7.26 -29.84 -3.63
CA ASP A 376 6.72 -31.20 -3.64
C ASP A 376 5.51 -31.35 -2.70
N PHE A 377 5.57 -30.77 -1.52
CA PHE A 377 4.45 -30.71 -0.59
C PHE A 377 3.23 -29.99 -1.18
N LEU A 378 3.45 -28.82 -1.80
CA LEU A 378 2.37 -28.04 -2.43
C LEU A 378 1.78 -28.77 -3.64
N LEU A 379 2.61 -29.40 -4.48
CA LEU A 379 2.13 -30.20 -5.61
C LEU A 379 1.27 -31.38 -5.14
N LYS A 380 1.68 -32.08 -4.09
CA LYS A 380 0.90 -33.18 -3.49
C LYS A 380 -0.43 -32.66 -2.90
N THR A 381 -0.41 -31.52 -2.22
CA THR A 381 -1.61 -30.92 -1.62
C THR A 381 -2.59 -30.44 -2.69
N LEU A 382 -2.11 -29.80 -3.76
CA LEU A 382 -2.93 -29.38 -4.89
C LEU A 382 -3.52 -30.57 -5.64
N SER A 383 -2.74 -31.61 -5.86
CA SER A 383 -3.21 -32.84 -6.50
C SER A 383 -4.32 -33.53 -5.69
N SER A 384 -4.18 -33.59 -4.38
CA SER A 384 -5.21 -34.14 -3.47
C SER A 384 -6.48 -33.31 -3.49
N ALA A 385 -6.37 -31.98 -3.44
CA ALA A 385 -7.53 -31.07 -3.48
C ALA A 385 -8.26 -31.08 -4.84
N LEU A 386 -7.54 -31.32 -5.93
CA LEU A 386 -8.13 -31.48 -7.27
C LEU A 386 -8.87 -32.84 -7.39
N ILE A 387 -8.32 -33.90 -6.82
CA ILE A 387 -8.95 -35.24 -6.80
C ILE A 387 -10.24 -35.21 -5.97
N GLU A 388 -10.24 -34.56 -4.79
CA GLU A 388 -11.46 -34.40 -3.97
C GLU A 388 -12.58 -33.62 -4.69
N LYS A 389 -12.24 -32.62 -5.52
CA LYS A 389 -13.22 -31.87 -6.31
C LYS A 389 -13.73 -32.60 -7.54
N THR A 390 -13.03 -33.62 -8.02
CA THR A 390 -13.40 -34.40 -9.22
C THR A 390 -14.17 -35.68 -8.89
N LEU A 391 -14.21 -36.09 -7.61
CA LEU A 391 -15.05 -37.20 -7.19
C LEU A 391 -16.51 -36.72 -7.08
N PRO A 392 -17.44 -37.31 -7.83
CA PRO A 392 -18.86 -37.00 -7.69
C PRO A 392 -19.28 -37.36 -6.26
N SER A 393 -19.98 -36.44 -5.59
CA SER A 393 -20.63 -36.69 -4.31
C SER A 393 -21.57 -37.90 -4.50
N GLY A 394 -21.10 -39.06 -4.07
CA GLY A 394 -21.86 -40.28 -4.12
C GLY A 394 -23.20 -40.09 -3.38
N GLY A 395 -24.27 -40.16 -4.13
CA GLY A 395 -25.60 -40.10 -3.59
C GLY A 395 -25.77 -41.11 -2.46
N LYS A 396 -26.24 -40.64 -1.33
CA LYS A 396 -26.91 -41.45 -0.33
C LYS A 396 -28.40 -41.43 -0.69
N ASP A 397 -28.77 -42.33 -1.53
CA ASP A 397 -30.14 -42.82 -1.61
C ASP A 397 -30.11 -44.34 -1.47
N ALA A 398 -30.42 -44.81 -0.28
CA ALA A 398 -31.05 -46.10 0.01
C ALA A 398 -31.48 -46.12 1.49
#